data_9085a79e8b501f0a183b9583e2880613
#
_entry.id   9085a79e8b501f0a183b9583e2880613
#
_cell.length_a   1.000
_cell.length_b   1.000
_cell.length_c   1.000
_cell.angle_alpha   90.00
_cell.angle_beta   90.00
_cell.angle_gamma   90.00
#
_symmetry.space_group_name_H-M   'P 1'
#
loop_
_entity.id
_entity.type
_entity.pdbx_description
1 polymer ?
#
loop_
_entity_poly.entity_id
_entity_poly.type
_entity_poly.pdbx_seq_one_letter_code
_entity_poly.pdbx_strand_id
1 'polypeptide(L)'
;MLEGKYQDFYNQIINKISKEKIFTDKLHTLAYGTDASFYRLIPKIVIKTDNAKEVQDIIELSNSMDLSITFRAGGTSLSGQAISDSILIVTSRNFSNFKISPDASFISLQPALTGAQANGLLARYSKKIGPDPASINAAMI
;
A
#
# COMPACT_ATOMS: atom_id res chain seq x y z
N MET A 1 -14.48 -12.09 14.32
CA MET A 1 -13.73 -13.32 14.03
C MET A 1 -13.76 -13.48 12.52
N LEU A 2 -12.66 -13.91 11.89
CA LEU A 2 -12.66 -14.23 10.46
C LEU A 2 -13.47 -15.50 10.22
N GLU A 3 -14.11 -15.60 9.06
CA GLU A 3 -14.96 -16.73 8.69
C GLU A 3 -14.74 -17.09 7.21
N GLY A 4 -15.03 -18.37 6.86
CA GLY A 4 -14.96 -18.86 5.49
C GLY A 4 -13.61 -18.62 4.81
N LYS A 5 -13.63 -18.20 3.54
CA LYS A 5 -12.42 -17.97 2.71
C LYS A 5 -11.38 -17.07 3.38
N TYR A 6 -11.77 -16.09 4.20
CA TYR A 6 -10.84 -15.19 4.89
C TYR A 6 -10.08 -15.90 6.02
N GLN A 7 -10.72 -16.83 6.72
CA GLN A 7 -10.04 -17.65 7.72
C GLN A 7 -9.04 -18.60 7.05
N ASP A 8 -9.42 -19.20 5.93
CA ASP A 8 -8.54 -20.10 5.16
C ASP A 8 -7.36 -19.34 4.58
N PHE A 9 -7.58 -18.13 4.04
CA PHE A 9 -6.52 -17.24 3.60
C PHE A 9 -5.55 -16.91 4.73
N TYR A 10 -6.07 -16.50 5.90
CA TYR A 10 -5.26 -16.17 7.07
C TYR A 10 -4.38 -17.36 7.49
N ASN A 11 -4.94 -18.57 7.58
CA ASN A 11 -4.22 -19.77 7.98
C ASN A 11 -3.05 -20.11 7.04
N GLN A 12 -3.15 -19.75 5.77
CA GLN A 12 -2.09 -19.98 4.78
C GLN A 12 -1.07 -18.86 4.73
N ILE A 13 -1.51 -17.60 4.77
CA ILE A 13 -0.62 -16.45 4.62
C ILE A 13 0.33 -16.27 5.81
N ILE A 14 -0.06 -16.68 7.02
CA ILE A 14 0.81 -16.64 8.21
C ILE A 14 2.06 -17.53 8.10
N ASN A 15 2.10 -18.46 7.13
CA ASN A 15 3.27 -19.29 6.85
C ASN A 15 4.27 -18.60 5.89
N LYS A 16 3.85 -17.48 5.27
CA LYS A 16 4.64 -16.74 4.29
C LYS A 16 5.02 -15.34 4.79
N ILE A 17 4.16 -14.74 5.60
CA ILE A 17 4.31 -13.38 6.14
C ILE A 17 4.23 -13.44 7.66
N SER A 18 5.13 -12.70 8.33
CA SER A 18 5.15 -12.61 9.79
C SER A 18 3.79 -12.17 10.34
N LYS A 19 3.28 -12.90 11.33
CA LYS A 19 1.96 -12.71 11.94
C LYS A 19 1.77 -11.30 12.50
N GLU A 20 2.82 -10.65 12.96
CA GLU A 20 2.82 -9.28 13.47
C GLU A 20 2.49 -8.21 12.42
N LYS A 21 2.58 -8.58 11.14
CA LYS A 21 2.23 -7.70 10.00
C LYS A 21 0.78 -7.89 9.54
N ILE A 22 0.05 -8.85 10.10
CA ILE A 22 -1.31 -9.22 9.67
C ILE A 22 -2.31 -8.88 10.77
N PHE A 23 -3.21 -7.98 10.48
CA PHE A 23 -4.19 -7.44 11.43
C PHE A 23 -5.60 -7.87 11.04
N THR A 24 -6.31 -8.48 11.99
CA THR A 24 -7.69 -8.95 11.81
C THR A 24 -8.60 -8.48 12.95
N ASP A 25 -8.03 -7.80 13.95
CA ASP A 25 -8.77 -7.26 15.07
C ASP A 25 -9.55 -5.99 14.70
N LYS A 26 -10.61 -5.70 15.45
CA LYS A 26 -11.52 -4.60 15.18
C LYS A 26 -10.85 -3.23 15.23
N LEU A 27 -9.86 -3.03 16.08
CA LEU A 27 -9.19 -1.74 16.24
C LEU A 27 -8.40 -1.39 14.98
N HIS A 28 -7.55 -2.31 14.51
CA HIS A 28 -6.74 -2.09 13.32
C HIS A 28 -7.60 -2.02 12.06
N THR A 29 -8.55 -2.95 11.87
CA THR A 29 -9.40 -2.93 10.68
C THR A 29 -10.25 -1.67 10.60
N LEU A 30 -10.75 -1.16 11.73
CA LEU A 30 -11.46 0.12 11.78
C LEU A 30 -10.55 1.30 11.45
N ALA A 31 -9.32 1.33 12.00
CA ALA A 31 -8.35 2.40 11.73
C ALA A 31 -7.97 2.48 10.24
N TYR A 32 -7.91 1.35 9.55
CA TYR A 32 -7.64 1.29 8.11
C TYR A 32 -8.91 1.35 7.24
N GLY A 33 -10.08 1.47 7.84
CA GLY A 33 -11.36 1.54 7.14
C GLY A 33 -11.68 2.89 6.50
N THR A 34 -10.81 3.89 6.66
CA THR A 34 -10.95 5.23 6.09
C THR A 34 -9.67 5.66 5.40
N ASP A 35 -9.80 6.50 4.38
CA ASP A 35 -8.73 7.30 3.78
C ASP A 35 -9.07 8.79 3.93
N ALA A 36 -8.56 9.66 3.07
CA ALA A 36 -8.89 11.08 3.10
C ALA A 36 -10.26 11.41 2.44
N SER A 37 -11.01 10.40 2.00
CA SER A 37 -12.34 10.56 1.41
C SER A 37 -13.45 10.53 2.47
N PHE A 38 -14.70 10.70 2.01
CA PHE A 38 -15.90 10.53 2.83
C PHE A 38 -16.33 9.06 3.00
N TYR A 39 -15.72 8.15 2.26
CA TYR A 39 -16.12 6.74 2.23
C TYR A 39 -15.49 5.95 3.36
N ARG A 40 -16.16 4.86 3.72
CA ARG A 40 -15.65 3.89 4.69
C ARG A 40 -15.95 2.48 4.23
N LEU A 41 -14.92 1.65 4.18
CA LEU A 41 -15.03 0.20 3.99
C LEU A 41 -14.10 -0.47 5.02
N ILE A 42 -14.64 -1.38 5.81
CA ILE A 42 -13.85 -2.04 6.86
C ILE A 42 -13.22 -3.32 6.28
N PRO A 43 -11.90 -3.38 6.14
CA PRO A 43 -11.23 -4.56 5.63
C PRO A 43 -11.41 -5.75 6.56
N LYS A 44 -11.45 -6.96 6.00
CA LYS A 44 -11.43 -8.21 6.78
C LYS A 44 -10.03 -8.48 7.31
N ILE A 45 -9.01 -8.18 6.48
CA ILE A 45 -7.61 -8.39 6.80
C ILE A 45 -6.81 -7.17 6.31
N VAL A 46 -5.92 -6.67 7.15
CA VAL A 46 -4.92 -5.66 6.77
C VAL A 46 -3.54 -6.32 6.84
N ILE A 47 -2.74 -6.21 5.78
CA ILE A 47 -1.39 -6.77 5.74
C ILE A 47 -0.39 -5.67 5.41
N LYS A 48 0.58 -5.44 6.31
CA LYS A 48 1.72 -4.56 6.04
C LYS A 48 2.80 -5.37 5.32
N THR A 49 3.23 -4.91 4.16
CA THR A 49 4.26 -5.58 3.36
C THR A 49 5.56 -4.78 3.33
N ASP A 50 6.69 -5.47 3.38
CA ASP A 50 8.02 -4.88 3.41
C ASP A 50 8.83 -5.11 2.13
N ASN A 51 8.38 -6.03 1.28
CA ASN A 51 9.08 -6.39 0.05
C ASN A 51 8.13 -6.95 -1.02
N ALA A 52 8.62 -7.00 -2.26
CA ALA A 52 7.86 -7.46 -3.40
C ALA A 52 7.44 -8.95 -3.32
N LYS A 53 8.24 -9.78 -2.63
CA LYS A 53 7.92 -11.21 -2.45
C LYS A 53 6.67 -11.39 -1.60
N GLU A 54 6.53 -10.65 -0.51
CA GLU A 54 5.32 -10.67 0.31
C GLU A 54 4.09 -10.23 -0.48
N VAL A 55 4.22 -9.18 -1.31
CA VAL A 55 3.13 -8.73 -2.20
C VAL A 55 2.75 -9.82 -3.19
N GLN A 56 3.73 -10.46 -3.82
CA GLN A 56 3.50 -11.57 -4.75
C GLN A 56 2.75 -12.72 -4.07
N ASP A 57 3.18 -13.15 -2.88
CA ASP A 57 2.55 -14.22 -2.13
C ASP A 57 1.07 -13.92 -1.79
N ILE A 58 0.77 -12.65 -1.45
CA ILE A 58 -0.62 -12.22 -1.19
C ILE A 58 -1.44 -12.28 -2.48
N ILE A 59 -0.92 -11.74 -3.59
CA ILE A 59 -1.62 -11.73 -4.88
C ILE A 59 -1.94 -13.16 -5.34
N GLU A 60 -0.94 -14.05 -5.33
CA GLU A 60 -1.11 -15.46 -5.73
C GLU A 60 -2.17 -16.16 -4.89
N LEU A 61 -2.09 -16.03 -3.56
CA LEU A 61 -3.03 -16.68 -2.66
C LEU A 61 -4.44 -16.08 -2.78
N SER A 62 -4.57 -14.75 -2.84
CA SER A 62 -5.86 -14.08 -3.00
C SER A 62 -6.55 -14.48 -4.31
N ASN A 63 -5.78 -14.52 -5.40
CA ASN A 63 -6.29 -14.93 -6.70
C ASN A 63 -6.76 -16.39 -6.71
N SER A 64 -6.03 -17.31 -6.06
CA SER A 64 -6.43 -18.72 -5.96
C SER A 64 -7.72 -18.94 -5.17
N MET A 65 -8.08 -18.00 -4.28
CA MET A 65 -9.26 -18.06 -3.43
C MET A 65 -10.41 -17.13 -3.89
N ASP A 66 -10.22 -16.43 -5.00
CA ASP A 66 -11.16 -15.42 -5.50
C ASP A 66 -11.50 -14.38 -4.41
N LEU A 67 -10.44 -13.76 -3.85
CA LEU A 67 -10.51 -12.70 -2.86
C LEU A 67 -9.99 -11.38 -3.42
N SER A 68 -10.77 -10.32 -3.27
CA SER A 68 -10.37 -8.98 -3.71
C SER A 68 -9.26 -8.41 -2.84
N ILE A 69 -8.33 -7.69 -3.46
CA ILE A 69 -7.26 -6.96 -2.78
C ILE A 69 -7.30 -5.48 -3.16
N THR A 70 -6.87 -4.64 -2.24
CA THR A 70 -6.70 -3.19 -2.47
C THR A 70 -5.35 -2.79 -1.91
N PHE A 71 -4.62 -1.94 -2.65
CA PHE A 71 -3.35 -1.38 -2.19
C PHE A 71 -3.56 -0.04 -1.51
N ARG A 72 -2.76 0.20 -0.46
CA ARG A 72 -2.70 1.47 0.25
C ARG A 72 -1.26 1.85 0.53
N ALA A 73 -0.89 3.06 0.12
CA ALA A 73 0.35 3.71 0.55
C ALA A 73 0.03 4.78 1.62
N GLY A 74 0.03 6.06 1.29
CA GLY A 74 -0.25 7.14 2.24
C GLY A 74 -1.72 7.27 2.68
N GLY A 75 -2.65 6.64 1.98
CA GLY A 75 -4.08 6.77 2.27
C GLY A 75 -4.64 8.17 2.04
N THR A 76 -4.06 8.93 1.13
CA THR A 76 -4.44 10.33 0.81
C THR A 76 -5.48 10.45 -0.29
N SER A 77 -6.07 9.36 -0.75
CA SER A 77 -7.13 9.36 -1.76
C SER A 77 -8.35 10.12 -1.27
N LEU A 78 -8.91 10.99 -2.14
CA LEU A 78 -10.16 11.70 -1.90
C LEU A 78 -11.39 10.97 -2.47
N SER A 79 -11.18 9.82 -3.13
CA SER A 79 -12.21 9.07 -3.85
C SER A 79 -12.38 7.62 -3.35
N GLY A 80 -11.88 7.29 -2.15
CA GLY A 80 -12.05 5.96 -1.56
C GLY A 80 -11.23 4.86 -2.23
N GLN A 81 -10.12 5.19 -2.89
CA GLN A 81 -9.28 4.21 -3.60
C GLN A 81 -8.36 3.40 -2.68
N ALA A 82 -8.14 3.88 -1.45
CA ALA A 82 -7.23 3.26 -0.48
C ALA A 82 -7.97 2.55 0.68
N ILE A 83 -9.22 2.19 0.47
CA ILE A 83 -10.05 1.43 1.42
C ILE A 83 -10.57 0.14 0.78
N SER A 84 -10.95 -0.83 1.59
CA SER A 84 -11.40 -2.15 1.14
C SER A 84 -12.40 -2.75 2.13
N ASP A 85 -13.27 -3.60 1.67
CA ASP A 85 -14.11 -4.51 2.48
C ASP A 85 -13.56 -5.96 2.50
N SER A 86 -12.42 -6.19 1.88
CA SER A 86 -11.75 -7.48 1.74
C SER A 86 -10.32 -7.43 2.33
N ILE A 87 -9.28 -7.63 1.52
CA ILE A 87 -7.89 -7.61 1.95
C ILE A 87 -7.28 -6.25 1.58
N LEU A 88 -6.73 -5.55 2.56
CA LEU A 88 -6.01 -4.29 2.37
C LEU A 88 -4.51 -4.52 2.53
N ILE A 89 -3.75 -4.27 1.47
CA ILE A 89 -2.28 -4.34 1.46
C ILE A 89 -1.73 -2.94 1.72
N VAL A 90 -1.00 -2.78 2.81
CA VAL A 90 -0.36 -1.51 3.17
C VAL A 90 1.13 -1.61 2.89
N THR A 91 1.62 -0.79 1.97
CA THR A 91 3.06 -0.72 1.68
C THR A 91 3.79 -0.03 2.83
N SER A 92 4.85 -0.68 3.35
CA SER A 92 5.68 -0.11 4.40
C SER A 92 6.70 0.88 3.85
N ARG A 93 7.39 1.57 4.78
CA ARG A 93 8.49 2.50 4.43
C ARG A 93 9.69 1.81 3.78
N ASN A 94 9.76 0.49 3.78
CA ASN A 94 10.81 -0.29 3.13
C ASN A 94 10.74 -0.23 1.59
N PHE A 95 9.57 0.13 1.04
CA PHE A 95 9.41 0.40 -0.40
C PHE A 95 9.88 1.83 -0.76
N SER A 96 11.12 2.18 -0.45
CA SER A 96 11.70 3.53 -0.63
C SER A 96 12.84 3.61 -1.64
N ASN A 97 13.09 2.56 -2.41
CA ASN A 97 14.12 2.58 -3.43
C ASN A 97 13.71 3.47 -4.62
N PHE A 98 14.72 4.05 -5.26
CA PHE A 98 14.54 4.86 -6.46
C PHE A 98 15.70 4.66 -7.43
N LYS A 99 15.47 4.99 -8.72
CA LYS A 99 16.48 5.02 -9.75
C LYS A 99 16.21 6.19 -10.69
N ILE A 100 17.24 7.00 -10.93
CA ILE A 100 17.20 8.12 -11.88
C ILE A 100 18.01 7.73 -13.10
N SER A 101 17.50 7.98 -14.31
CA SER A 101 18.24 7.77 -15.56
C SER A 101 19.47 8.71 -15.63
N PRO A 102 20.55 8.35 -16.34
CA PRO A 102 21.76 9.17 -16.42
C PRO A 102 21.53 10.59 -16.90
N ASP A 103 20.57 10.79 -17.81
CA ASP A 103 20.13 12.08 -18.36
C ASP A 103 19.00 12.73 -17.57
N ALA A 104 18.58 12.11 -16.46
CA ALA A 104 17.45 12.50 -15.63
C ALA A 104 16.14 12.74 -16.43
N SER A 105 15.93 12.01 -17.53
CA SER A 105 14.70 12.07 -18.31
C SER A 105 13.54 11.33 -17.62
N PHE A 106 13.83 10.32 -16.79
CA PHE A 106 12.85 9.63 -15.97
C PHE A 106 13.42 9.25 -14.61
N ILE A 107 12.51 9.07 -13.66
CA ILE A 107 12.77 8.52 -12.33
C ILE A 107 11.83 7.34 -12.07
N SER A 108 12.37 6.24 -11.60
CA SER A 108 11.62 5.09 -11.09
C SER A 108 11.58 5.17 -9.57
N LEU A 109 10.41 5.04 -8.98
CA LEU A 109 10.18 5.21 -7.54
C LEU A 109 9.39 4.03 -7.00
N GLN A 110 9.71 3.61 -5.78
CA GLN A 110 8.86 2.70 -5.03
C GLN A 110 7.78 3.47 -4.23
N PRO A 111 6.63 2.84 -3.90
CA PRO A 111 5.43 3.53 -3.45
C PRO A 111 5.47 4.14 -2.04
N ALA A 112 6.55 3.97 -1.27
CA ALA A 112 6.68 4.63 0.03
C ALA A 112 7.34 6.02 -0.05
N LEU A 113 7.78 6.45 -1.24
CA LEU A 113 8.31 7.79 -1.45
C LEU A 113 7.17 8.77 -1.72
N THR A 114 7.28 9.98 -1.13
CA THR A 114 6.33 11.05 -1.40
C THR A 114 6.74 11.85 -2.65
N GLY A 115 5.79 12.58 -3.24
CA GLY A 115 6.09 13.48 -4.34
C GLY A 115 7.14 14.55 -3.97
N ALA A 116 7.10 15.06 -2.74
CA ALA A 116 8.11 16.02 -2.24
C ALA A 116 9.51 15.38 -2.17
N GLN A 117 9.61 14.13 -1.72
CA GLN A 117 10.89 13.40 -1.70
C GLN A 117 11.41 13.18 -3.13
N ALA A 118 10.54 12.81 -4.07
CA ALA A 118 10.90 12.67 -5.48
C ALA A 118 11.45 13.99 -6.05
N ASN A 119 10.79 15.12 -5.75
CA ASN A 119 11.27 16.43 -6.17
C ASN A 119 12.63 16.80 -5.54
N GLY A 120 12.84 16.47 -4.25
CA GLY A 120 14.13 16.64 -3.58
C GLY A 120 15.26 15.86 -4.27
N LEU A 121 15.00 14.62 -4.71
CA LEU A 121 15.96 13.79 -5.44
C LEU A 121 16.31 14.38 -6.83
N LEU A 122 15.34 15.04 -7.47
CA LEU A 122 15.49 15.64 -8.79
C LEU A 122 16.04 17.07 -8.78
N ALA A 123 16.05 17.75 -7.63
CA ALA A 123 16.46 19.15 -7.51
C ALA A 123 17.87 19.41 -8.08
N ARG A 124 18.81 18.51 -7.84
CA ARG A 124 20.18 18.62 -8.39
C ARG A 124 20.27 18.58 -9.92
N TYR A 125 19.21 18.13 -10.59
CA TYR A 125 19.09 18.12 -12.04
C TYR A 125 18.23 19.30 -12.56
N SER A 126 17.83 20.23 -11.69
CA SER A 126 16.88 21.30 -11.99
C SER A 126 15.55 20.77 -12.57
N LYS A 127 15.09 19.62 -12.08
CA LYS A 127 13.87 18.93 -12.52
C LYS A 127 12.94 18.65 -11.34
N LYS A 128 11.67 18.44 -11.66
CA LYS A 128 10.64 17.93 -10.74
C LYS A 128 9.73 16.95 -11.47
N ILE A 129 8.94 16.17 -10.71
CA ILE A 129 7.87 15.35 -11.27
C ILE A 129 6.72 16.25 -11.77
N GLY A 130 5.94 15.76 -12.74
CA GLY A 130 4.80 16.51 -13.31
C GLY A 130 3.65 16.71 -12.31
N PRO A 131 3.18 15.65 -11.60
CA PRO A 131 2.12 15.78 -10.60
C PRO A 131 2.52 16.70 -9.42
N ASP A 132 1.64 17.64 -9.08
CA ASP A 132 1.88 18.61 -8.00
C ASP A 132 0.61 18.78 -7.14
N PRO A 133 0.15 17.73 -6.43
CA PRO A 133 -1.03 17.83 -5.59
C PRO A 133 -0.76 18.66 -4.33
N ALA A 134 -1.79 19.31 -3.77
CA ALA A 134 -1.68 20.02 -2.49
C ALA A 134 -1.12 19.14 -1.36
N SER A 135 -1.35 17.83 -1.42
CA SER A 135 -0.84 16.83 -0.47
C SER A 135 0.56 16.30 -0.80
N ILE A 136 1.35 16.94 -1.68
CA ILE A 136 2.63 16.42 -2.19
C ILE A 136 3.62 15.98 -1.10
N ASN A 137 3.55 16.56 0.08
CA ASN A 137 4.37 16.20 1.23
C ASN A 137 3.94 14.87 1.91
N ALA A 138 2.70 14.45 1.71
CA ALA A 138 2.10 13.28 2.36
C ALA A 138 1.65 12.22 1.35
N ALA A 139 1.29 12.64 0.12
CA ALA A 139 0.90 11.72 -0.93
C ALA A 139 2.12 10.91 -1.38
N MET A 140 2.00 9.60 -1.25
CA MET A 140 3.00 8.61 -1.73
C MET A 140 2.72 8.25 -3.19
N ILE A 141 3.77 7.76 -3.85
CA ILE A 141 3.73 7.38 -5.27
C ILE A 141 2.89 6.13 -5.47
#